data_6b023969aaf1db8027de785a9a496401
#
_entry.id   6b023969aaf1db8027de785a9a496401
#
_cell.length_a   1.000
_cell.length_b   1.000
_cell.length_c   1.000
_cell.angle_alpha   90.00
_cell.angle_beta   90.00
_cell.angle_gamma   90.00
#
_symmetry.space_group_name_H-M   'P 1'
#
loop_
_entity.id
_entity.type
_entity.pdbx_description
1 polymer ?
#
loop_
_entity_poly.entity_id
_entity_poly.type
_entity_poly.pdbx_seq_one_letter_code
_entity_poly.pdbx_strand_id
1 'polypeptide(L)'
;MDPALRFKDAEPRIHPTAELKSCRLGRYAVIGERVILREVTVGDFSYFERHAEAIYTTIGKFCSIAANTRINALEHPIERITTHKVSYRPNEYFRYLGVDQAFKARRQAKAVTIGHDVWIGHGAVVLPGVTIGNGAVIGANAVVTRDVGAYEIVAGVPARSKRLRFAPETIARIEALAWWDWPLDRLADAVPDMQSMTIEAFLDRWEGRAG
;
A
#
# COMPACT_ATOMS: atom_id res chain seq x y z
N MET A 1 -9.11 15.05 30.11
CA MET A 1 -9.92 14.01 29.43
C MET A 1 -9.26 12.68 29.75
N ASP A 2 -10.01 11.68 30.18
CA ASP A 2 -9.46 10.35 30.46
C ASP A 2 -8.74 9.83 29.19
N PRO A 3 -7.46 9.42 29.28
CA PRO A 3 -6.73 8.86 28.15
C PRO A 3 -7.45 7.69 27.46
N ALA A 4 -8.17 6.87 28.22
CA ALA A 4 -8.95 5.75 27.69
C ALA A 4 -10.13 6.20 26.79
N LEU A 5 -10.60 7.45 26.91
CA LEU A 5 -11.69 8.01 26.11
C LEU A 5 -11.18 8.85 24.92
N ARG A 6 -9.88 9.11 24.85
CA ARG A 6 -9.29 9.95 23.79
C ARG A 6 -9.25 9.25 22.43
N PHE A 7 -9.06 7.94 22.43
CA PHE A 7 -8.88 7.15 21.21
C PHE A 7 -9.99 6.11 21.06
N LYS A 8 -10.34 5.83 19.80
CA LYS A 8 -11.21 4.70 19.47
C LYS A 8 -10.43 3.40 19.61
N ASP A 9 -11.15 2.28 19.62
CA ASP A 9 -10.56 0.95 19.52
C ASP A 9 -9.59 0.86 18.34
N ALA A 10 -8.39 0.36 18.61
CA ALA A 10 -7.30 0.29 17.65
C ALA A 10 -7.37 -0.95 16.74
N GLU A 11 -8.28 -1.87 17.00
CA GLU A 11 -8.43 -3.09 16.20
C GLU A 11 -8.78 -2.77 14.75
N PRO A 12 -8.22 -3.54 13.79
CA PRO A 12 -8.56 -3.39 12.39
C PRO A 12 -10.05 -3.61 12.12
N ARG A 13 -10.65 -2.78 11.29
CA ARG A 13 -12.04 -2.93 10.85
C ARG A 13 -12.09 -3.67 9.53
N ILE A 14 -12.67 -4.86 9.52
CA ILE A 14 -12.73 -5.72 8.34
C ILE A 14 -14.19 -5.91 7.93
N HIS A 15 -14.52 -5.56 6.68
CA HIS A 15 -15.87 -5.79 6.16
C HIS A 15 -16.14 -7.30 6.07
N PRO A 16 -17.36 -7.79 6.42
CA PRO A 16 -17.67 -9.22 6.45
C PRO A 16 -17.49 -9.94 5.12
N THR A 17 -17.53 -9.23 3.99
CA THR A 17 -17.34 -9.80 2.64
C THR A 17 -15.88 -9.75 2.17
N ALA A 18 -14.95 -9.25 2.97
CA ALA A 18 -13.54 -9.24 2.62
C ALA A 18 -12.92 -10.64 2.79
N GLU A 19 -12.02 -11.00 1.88
CA GLU A 19 -11.31 -12.28 1.89
C GLU A 19 -9.83 -12.06 2.22
N LEU A 20 -9.41 -12.52 3.40
CA LEU A 20 -8.02 -12.39 3.85
C LEU A 20 -7.40 -13.77 4.03
N LYS A 21 -6.19 -13.96 3.47
CA LYS A 21 -5.41 -15.18 3.65
C LYS A 21 -3.94 -14.86 3.97
N SER A 22 -3.47 -15.29 5.15
CA SER A 22 -2.09 -15.09 5.60
C SER A 22 -1.69 -13.61 5.62
N CYS A 23 -2.56 -12.75 6.16
CA CYS A 23 -2.36 -11.31 6.24
C CYS A 23 -2.01 -10.87 7.66
N ARG A 24 -1.28 -9.75 7.77
CA ARG A 24 -1.05 -9.02 9.01
C ARG A 24 -1.61 -7.61 8.82
N LEU A 25 -2.42 -7.17 9.77
CA LEU A 25 -3.03 -5.85 9.73
C LEU A 25 -2.53 -5.03 10.93
N GLY A 26 -2.15 -3.80 10.66
CA GLY A 26 -1.79 -2.82 11.69
C GLY A 26 -3.02 -2.22 12.38
N ARG A 27 -2.78 -1.46 13.43
CA ARG A 27 -3.82 -0.77 14.20
C ARG A 27 -4.59 0.21 13.32
N TYR A 28 -5.90 0.34 13.56
CA TYR A 28 -6.78 1.23 12.81
C TYR A 28 -6.84 0.96 11.30
N ALA A 29 -6.31 -0.17 10.82
CA ALA A 29 -6.46 -0.53 9.41
C ALA A 29 -7.93 -0.76 9.05
N VAL A 30 -8.34 -0.41 7.82
CA VAL A 30 -9.71 -0.60 7.35
C VAL A 30 -9.70 -1.39 6.05
N ILE A 31 -10.42 -2.50 6.04
CA ILE A 31 -10.57 -3.38 4.87
C ILE A 31 -12.03 -3.33 4.41
N GLY A 32 -12.24 -2.73 3.24
CA GLY A 32 -13.55 -2.48 2.68
C GLY A 32 -14.25 -3.70 2.11
N GLU A 33 -15.43 -3.47 1.52
CA GLU A 33 -16.29 -4.49 0.94
C GLU A 33 -15.59 -5.25 -0.19
N ARG A 34 -15.64 -6.60 -0.14
CA ARG A 34 -15.09 -7.51 -1.17
C ARG A 34 -13.63 -7.26 -1.51
N VAL A 35 -12.85 -6.74 -0.59
CA VAL A 35 -11.40 -6.65 -0.71
C VAL A 35 -10.81 -8.04 -0.60
N ILE A 36 -9.82 -8.36 -1.46
CA ILE A 36 -9.14 -9.66 -1.46
C ILE A 36 -7.66 -9.45 -1.19
N LEU A 37 -7.18 -9.93 -0.04
CA LEU A 37 -5.76 -9.84 0.34
C LEU A 37 -5.18 -11.25 0.56
N ARG A 38 -4.01 -11.52 -0.04
CA ARG A 38 -3.31 -12.80 0.12
C ARG A 38 -1.82 -12.58 0.35
N GLU A 39 -1.31 -13.04 1.50
CA GLU A 39 0.08 -12.85 1.91
C GLU A 39 0.46 -11.36 1.86
N VAL A 40 -0.33 -10.52 2.56
CA VAL A 40 -0.18 -9.05 2.60
C VAL A 40 0.05 -8.59 4.03
N THR A 41 1.00 -7.68 4.20
CA THR A 41 1.17 -6.91 5.44
C THR A 41 0.68 -5.48 5.21
N VAL A 42 -0.18 -4.99 6.09
CA VAL A 42 -0.76 -3.63 6.03
C VAL A 42 -0.37 -2.89 7.30
N GLY A 43 0.24 -1.73 7.15
CA GLY A 43 0.62 -0.86 8.28
C GLY A 43 -0.56 -0.13 8.92
N ASP A 44 -0.28 0.48 10.08
CA ASP A 44 -1.26 1.22 10.86
C ASP A 44 -1.96 2.31 10.02
N PHE A 45 -3.24 2.55 10.26
CA PHE A 45 -4.08 3.56 9.63
C PHE A 45 -4.27 3.44 8.11
N SER A 46 -3.71 2.43 7.47
CA SER A 46 -3.90 2.21 6.03
C SER A 46 -5.27 1.62 5.74
N TYR A 47 -5.87 2.01 4.62
CA TYR A 47 -7.18 1.48 4.27
C TYR A 47 -7.31 1.08 2.81
N PHE A 48 -8.19 0.12 2.58
CA PHE A 48 -8.59 -0.39 1.28
C PHE A 48 -10.08 -0.13 1.06
N GLU A 49 -10.40 0.54 -0.02
CA GLU A 49 -11.76 0.68 -0.51
C GLU A 49 -12.23 -0.60 -1.22
N ARG A 50 -13.55 -0.68 -1.44
CA ARG A 50 -14.21 -1.87 -2.00
C ARG A 50 -13.54 -2.42 -3.27
N HIS A 51 -13.57 -3.75 -3.41
CA HIS A 51 -13.09 -4.48 -4.59
C HIS A 51 -11.59 -4.28 -4.89
N ALA A 52 -10.81 -3.77 -3.98
CA ALA A 52 -9.36 -3.72 -4.14
C ALA A 52 -8.75 -5.10 -3.89
N GLU A 53 -7.70 -5.44 -4.64
CA GLU A 53 -7.00 -6.71 -4.50
C GLU A 53 -5.50 -6.50 -4.37
N ALA A 54 -4.87 -7.24 -3.44
CA ALA A 54 -3.41 -7.29 -3.30
C ALA A 54 -2.93 -8.70 -2.98
N ILE A 55 -1.74 -9.04 -3.49
CA ILE A 55 -1.07 -10.32 -3.20
C ILE A 55 0.44 -10.10 -3.09
N TYR A 56 1.11 -10.84 -2.17
CA TYR A 56 2.56 -10.74 -1.94
C TYR A 56 3.02 -9.29 -1.80
N THR A 57 2.37 -8.52 -0.93
CA THR A 57 2.59 -7.07 -0.84
C THR A 57 2.82 -6.64 0.60
N THR A 58 3.80 -5.73 0.80
CA THR A 58 3.97 -4.99 2.05
C THR A 58 3.55 -3.55 1.84
N ILE A 59 2.68 -3.05 2.70
CA ILE A 59 2.12 -1.69 2.65
C ILE A 59 2.43 -0.99 3.95
N GLY A 60 2.98 0.20 3.85
CA GLY A 60 3.32 1.06 4.99
C GLY A 60 2.09 1.60 5.73
N LYS A 61 2.30 2.59 6.57
CA LYS A 61 1.27 3.25 7.38
C LYS A 61 0.61 4.39 6.59
N PHE A 62 -0.63 4.72 6.95
CA PHE A 62 -1.39 5.85 6.40
C PHE A 62 -1.62 5.81 4.89
N CYS A 63 -1.59 4.62 4.27
CA CYS A 63 -1.85 4.46 2.85
C CYS A 63 -3.35 4.48 2.53
N SER A 64 -3.70 5.17 1.45
CA SER A 64 -5.07 5.28 0.93
C SER A 64 -5.17 4.47 -0.36
N ILE A 65 -5.80 3.30 -0.32
CA ILE A 65 -5.96 2.41 -1.48
C ILE A 65 -7.40 2.49 -1.96
N ALA A 66 -7.59 3.13 -3.11
CA ALA A 66 -8.93 3.34 -3.67
C ALA A 66 -9.53 2.04 -4.25
N ALA A 67 -10.81 2.11 -4.55
CA ALA A 67 -11.58 0.97 -5.05
C ALA A 67 -11.07 0.43 -6.39
N ASN A 68 -11.30 -0.86 -6.64
CA ASN A 68 -10.98 -1.57 -7.87
C ASN A 68 -9.49 -1.56 -8.24
N THR A 69 -8.59 -1.33 -7.28
CA THR A 69 -7.14 -1.42 -7.52
C THR A 69 -6.68 -2.86 -7.60
N ARG A 70 -5.62 -3.11 -8.38
CA ARG A 70 -4.95 -4.40 -8.44
C ARG A 70 -3.47 -4.24 -8.10
N ILE A 71 -3.06 -4.63 -6.90
CA ILE A 71 -1.66 -4.54 -6.46
C ILE A 71 -1.01 -5.92 -6.60
N ASN A 72 0.13 -5.96 -7.29
CA ASN A 72 0.83 -7.16 -7.71
C ASN A 72 -0.05 -8.03 -8.62
N ALA A 73 -0.36 -7.52 -9.81
CA ALA A 73 -1.05 -8.26 -10.85
C ALA A 73 -0.15 -9.41 -11.35
N LEU A 74 -0.39 -10.61 -10.83
CA LEU A 74 0.48 -11.77 -11.06
C LEU A 74 0.68 -12.10 -12.54
N GLU A 75 1.92 -12.40 -12.89
CA GLU A 75 2.32 -12.83 -14.23
C GLU A 75 1.99 -14.32 -14.51
N HIS A 76 1.96 -14.68 -15.78
CA HIS A 76 1.88 -16.04 -16.29
C HIS A 76 3.21 -16.47 -16.92
N PRO A 77 3.55 -17.79 -17.01
CA PRO A 77 4.81 -18.26 -17.56
C PRO A 77 4.78 -18.18 -19.10
N ILE A 78 5.17 -17.02 -19.65
CA ILE A 78 5.16 -16.77 -21.10
C ILE A 78 6.25 -17.55 -21.85
N GLU A 79 7.24 -18.05 -21.15
CA GLU A 79 8.34 -18.89 -21.66
C GLU A 79 7.97 -20.38 -21.82
N ARG A 80 6.78 -20.80 -21.37
CA ARG A 80 6.33 -22.19 -21.47
C ARG A 80 5.48 -22.42 -22.71
N ILE A 81 5.30 -23.70 -23.08
CA ILE A 81 4.38 -24.08 -24.17
C ILE A 81 2.95 -23.55 -23.96
N THR A 82 2.58 -23.26 -22.72
CA THR A 82 1.30 -22.67 -22.37
C THR A 82 1.44 -21.70 -21.21
N THR A 83 0.76 -20.56 -21.30
CA THR A 83 0.62 -19.62 -20.19
C THR A 83 -0.44 -20.04 -19.20
N HIS A 84 -1.23 -21.06 -19.51
CA HIS A 84 -2.36 -21.51 -18.70
C HIS A 84 -1.90 -22.07 -17.36
N LYS A 85 -2.73 -21.91 -16.34
CA LYS A 85 -2.45 -22.35 -14.97
C LYS A 85 -2.28 -23.86 -14.83
N VAL A 86 -2.68 -24.67 -15.80
CA VAL A 86 -2.41 -26.11 -15.82
C VAL A 86 -0.92 -26.44 -15.71
N SER A 87 -0.04 -25.53 -16.20
CA SER A 87 1.41 -25.72 -16.17
C SER A 87 2.04 -25.39 -14.81
N TYR A 88 1.34 -24.71 -13.90
CA TYR A 88 1.89 -24.34 -12.58
C TYR A 88 0.95 -24.61 -11.40
N ARG A 89 -0.33 -24.94 -11.65
CA ARG A 89 -1.33 -25.43 -10.69
C ARG A 89 -2.04 -26.68 -11.23
N PRO A 90 -1.32 -27.71 -11.68
CA PRO A 90 -1.94 -28.89 -12.27
C PRO A 90 -2.83 -29.65 -11.27
N ASN A 91 -2.58 -29.50 -9.96
CA ASN A 91 -3.39 -30.08 -8.90
C ASN A 91 -4.85 -29.59 -8.90
N GLU A 92 -5.18 -28.49 -9.55
CA GLU A 92 -6.57 -28.06 -9.74
C GLU A 92 -7.33 -28.94 -10.75
N TYR A 93 -6.62 -29.74 -11.52
CA TYR A 93 -7.16 -30.59 -12.57
C TYR A 93 -6.81 -32.08 -12.39
N PHE A 94 -5.61 -32.37 -11.87
CA PHE A 94 -5.06 -33.73 -11.78
C PHE A 94 -4.65 -34.03 -10.33
N ARG A 95 -5.32 -35.03 -9.72
CA ARG A 95 -5.15 -35.35 -8.28
C ARG A 95 -3.72 -35.76 -7.89
N TYR A 96 -2.95 -36.33 -8.82
CA TYR A 96 -1.59 -36.85 -8.59
C TYR A 96 -0.47 -35.83 -8.86
N LEU A 97 -0.80 -34.64 -9.37
CA LEU A 97 0.19 -33.61 -9.64
C LEU A 97 0.15 -32.52 -8.55
N GLY A 98 1.32 -32.04 -8.16
CA GLY A 98 1.48 -30.97 -7.20
C GLY A 98 1.57 -29.58 -7.85
N VAL A 99 1.50 -28.53 -7.04
CA VAL A 99 1.78 -27.14 -7.46
C VAL A 99 3.25 -27.01 -7.85
N ASP A 100 3.54 -26.29 -8.92
CA ASP A 100 4.92 -25.91 -9.27
C ASP A 100 5.46 -24.90 -8.22
N GLN A 101 6.26 -25.42 -7.29
CA GLN A 101 6.81 -24.64 -6.19
C GLN A 101 7.84 -23.61 -6.66
N ALA A 102 8.59 -23.89 -7.72
CA ALA A 102 9.58 -22.98 -8.27
C ALA A 102 8.90 -21.74 -8.89
N PHE A 103 7.82 -21.95 -9.64
CA PHE A 103 7.03 -20.84 -10.20
C PHE A 103 6.33 -20.02 -9.12
N LYS A 104 5.81 -20.71 -8.07
CA LYS A 104 5.24 -20.02 -6.90
C LYS A 104 6.27 -19.14 -6.21
N ALA A 105 7.47 -19.68 -5.92
CA ALA A 105 8.56 -18.95 -5.30
C ALA A 105 9.00 -17.75 -6.14
N ARG A 106 9.08 -17.89 -7.48
CA ARG A 106 9.38 -16.79 -8.41
C ARG A 106 8.37 -15.65 -8.29
N ARG A 107 7.08 -15.95 -8.16
CA ARG A 107 6.03 -14.93 -7.95
C ARG A 107 6.15 -14.24 -6.59
N GLN A 108 6.46 -15.01 -5.54
CA GLN A 108 6.67 -14.46 -4.19
C GLN A 108 7.91 -13.56 -4.13
N ALA A 109 8.97 -13.91 -4.86
CA ALA A 109 10.19 -13.10 -4.95
C ALA A 109 9.97 -11.74 -5.64
N LYS A 110 8.89 -11.61 -6.45
CA LYS A 110 8.45 -10.35 -7.05
C LYS A 110 7.37 -9.65 -6.19
N ALA A 111 7.59 -9.61 -4.89
CA ALA A 111 6.72 -8.88 -3.98
C ALA A 111 6.69 -7.39 -4.32
N VAL A 112 5.57 -6.74 -4.06
CA VAL A 112 5.43 -5.29 -4.16
C VAL A 112 5.64 -4.67 -2.78
N THR A 113 6.40 -3.58 -2.73
CA THR A 113 6.61 -2.80 -1.51
C THR A 113 6.05 -1.40 -1.69
N ILE A 114 5.20 -0.98 -0.76
CA ILE A 114 4.59 0.35 -0.75
C ILE A 114 4.98 1.03 0.56
N GLY A 115 5.54 2.22 0.47
CA GLY A 115 5.95 3.04 1.61
C GLY A 115 4.78 3.60 2.42
N HIS A 116 5.04 4.64 3.18
CA HIS A 116 4.06 5.33 4.04
C HIS A 116 3.36 6.46 3.28
N ASP A 117 2.15 6.83 3.70
CA ASP A 117 1.39 7.98 3.14
C ASP A 117 1.21 7.91 1.62
N VAL A 118 1.09 6.71 1.06
CA VAL A 118 0.90 6.51 -0.39
C VAL A 118 -0.59 6.55 -0.73
N TRP A 119 -0.93 7.30 -1.78
CA TRP A 119 -2.28 7.28 -2.34
C TRP A 119 -2.30 6.54 -3.68
N ILE A 120 -3.05 5.43 -3.74
CA ILE A 120 -3.31 4.69 -4.98
C ILE A 120 -4.72 4.98 -5.45
N GLY A 121 -4.84 5.63 -6.60
CA GLY A 121 -6.10 6.06 -7.20
C GLY A 121 -6.93 4.88 -7.72
N HIS A 122 -8.23 5.13 -7.89
CA HIS A 122 -9.21 4.16 -8.36
C HIS A 122 -8.75 3.40 -9.62
N GLY A 123 -8.92 2.08 -9.64
CA GLY A 123 -8.64 1.25 -10.80
C GLY A 123 -7.17 1.12 -11.18
N ALA A 124 -6.25 1.66 -10.39
CA ALA A 124 -4.83 1.54 -10.71
C ALA A 124 -4.33 0.09 -10.59
N VAL A 125 -3.38 -0.26 -11.44
CA VAL A 125 -2.74 -1.58 -11.48
C VAL A 125 -1.25 -1.42 -11.20
N VAL A 126 -0.72 -2.17 -10.22
CA VAL A 126 0.71 -2.22 -9.90
C VAL A 126 1.24 -3.59 -10.30
N LEU A 127 2.27 -3.60 -11.16
CA LEU A 127 2.89 -4.84 -11.64
C LEU A 127 3.80 -5.48 -10.58
N PRO A 128 4.12 -6.79 -10.72
CA PRO A 128 4.98 -7.51 -9.78
C PRO A 128 6.37 -6.89 -9.65
N GLY A 129 6.91 -6.89 -8.42
CA GLY A 129 8.27 -6.44 -8.12
C GLY A 129 8.46 -4.93 -8.03
N VAL A 130 7.39 -4.14 -8.16
CA VAL A 130 7.45 -2.67 -8.07
C VAL A 130 7.61 -2.23 -6.61
N THR A 131 8.46 -1.22 -6.41
CA THR A 131 8.56 -0.46 -5.16
C THR A 131 7.97 0.94 -5.35
N ILE A 132 7.11 1.36 -4.40
CA ILE A 132 6.50 2.70 -4.37
C ILE A 132 6.97 3.40 -3.10
N GLY A 133 7.67 4.52 -3.27
CA GLY A 133 8.23 5.31 -2.16
C GLY A 133 7.18 6.04 -1.33
N ASN A 134 7.59 6.51 -0.15
CA ASN A 134 6.73 7.26 0.77
C ASN A 134 6.07 8.45 0.08
N GLY A 135 4.84 8.74 0.47
CA GLY A 135 4.12 9.93 -0.02
C GLY A 135 3.81 9.94 -1.51
N ALA A 136 4.09 8.88 -2.26
CA ALA A 136 3.80 8.81 -3.69
C ALA A 136 2.30 8.83 -3.99
N VAL A 137 1.94 9.32 -5.17
CA VAL A 137 0.56 9.35 -5.66
C VAL A 137 0.47 8.62 -7.00
N ILE A 138 -0.36 7.60 -7.06
CA ILE A 138 -0.66 6.84 -8.27
C ILE A 138 -2.02 7.31 -8.79
N GLY A 139 -2.03 7.92 -9.95
CA GLY A 139 -3.27 8.43 -10.58
C GLY A 139 -4.27 7.31 -10.88
N ALA A 140 -5.55 7.65 -10.93
CA ALA A 140 -6.62 6.70 -11.26
C ALA A 140 -6.36 6.02 -12.60
N ASN A 141 -6.66 4.71 -12.69
CA ASN A 141 -6.46 3.85 -13.85
C ASN A 141 -5.02 3.80 -14.39
N ALA A 142 -4.03 4.21 -13.61
CA ALA A 142 -2.63 4.10 -13.99
C ALA A 142 -2.16 2.64 -13.95
N VAL A 143 -1.26 2.27 -14.88
CA VAL A 143 -0.56 0.98 -14.87
C VAL A 143 0.90 1.21 -14.52
N VAL A 144 1.25 0.91 -13.25
CA VAL A 144 2.60 1.09 -12.72
C VAL A 144 3.47 -0.10 -13.09
N THR A 145 4.46 0.13 -13.96
CA THR A 145 5.31 -0.91 -14.54
C THR A 145 6.76 -0.85 -14.05
N ARG A 146 7.11 0.12 -13.22
CA ARG A 146 8.45 0.37 -12.65
C ARG A 146 8.32 1.09 -11.32
N ASP A 147 9.40 1.12 -10.58
CA ASP A 147 9.46 1.81 -9.29
C ASP A 147 9.04 3.28 -9.39
N VAL A 148 8.44 3.76 -8.31
CA VAL A 148 7.97 5.14 -8.14
C VAL A 148 8.73 5.75 -6.97
N GLY A 149 9.33 6.91 -7.19
CA GLY A 149 10.09 7.63 -6.17
C GLY A 149 9.21 8.16 -5.03
N ALA A 150 9.85 8.48 -3.90
CA ALA A 150 9.15 9.12 -2.79
C ALA A 150 8.53 10.45 -3.24
N TYR A 151 7.30 10.71 -2.83
CA TYR A 151 6.51 11.92 -3.15
C TYR A 151 6.33 12.18 -4.66
N GLU A 152 6.59 11.19 -5.49
CA GLU A 152 6.37 11.28 -6.93
C GLU A 152 4.88 11.07 -7.26
N ILE A 153 4.35 11.89 -8.16
CA ILE A 153 3.02 11.74 -8.75
C ILE A 153 3.17 11.12 -10.11
N VAL A 154 2.60 9.92 -10.30
CA VAL A 154 2.62 9.21 -11.58
C VAL A 154 1.20 8.96 -12.08
N ALA A 155 1.00 8.94 -13.41
CA ALA A 155 -0.29 8.65 -14.02
C ALA A 155 -0.13 8.13 -15.44
N GLY A 156 -1.17 7.45 -15.95
CA GLY A 156 -1.27 6.97 -17.33
C GLY A 156 -0.93 5.50 -17.51
N VAL A 157 -0.99 5.01 -18.76
CA VAL A 157 -0.75 3.62 -19.17
C VAL A 157 0.29 3.61 -20.31
N PRO A 158 1.52 3.17 -20.04
CA PRO A 158 2.10 2.92 -18.71
C PRO A 158 2.26 4.22 -17.90
N ALA A 159 2.28 4.10 -16.58
CA ALA A 159 2.44 5.24 -15.68
C ALA A 159 3.77 5.98 -15.93
N ARG A 160 3.70 7.31 -15.95
CA ARG A 160 4.85 8.21 -16.10
C ARG A 160 4.80 9.29 -15.04
N SER A 161 5.96 9.73 -14.63
CA SER A 161 6.14 10.86 -13.72
C SER A 161 5.45 12.11 -14.26
N LYS A 162 4.74 12.81 -13.41
CA LYS A 162 4.12 14.10 -13.69
C LYS A 162 4.87 15.22 -12.98
N ARG A 163 5.10 15.06 -11.69
CA ARG A 163 5.84 15.97 -10.83
C ARG A 163 6.07 15.36 -9.45
N LEU A 164 6.87 15.98 -8.65
CA LEU A 164 6.91 15.74 -7.21
C LEU A 164 5.75 16.48 -6.50
N ARG A 165 5.34 16.01 -5.33
CA ARG A 165 4.34 16.69 -4.48
C ARG A 165 4.90 18.00 -3.93
N PHE A 166 6.17 18.00 -3.56
CA PHE A 166 6.87 19.09 -2.90
C PHE A 166 8.27 19.28 -3.52
N ALA A 167 8.96 20.36 -3.16
CA ALA A 167 10.37 20.56 -3.49
C ALA A 167 11.24 19.49 -2.81
N PRO A 168 12.40 19.11 -3.40
CA PRO A 168 13.27 18.08 -2.82
C PRO A 168 13.68 18.36 -1.38
N GLU A 169 13.92 19.62 -1.02
CA GLU A 169 14.29 20.04 0.33
C GLU A 169 13.15 19.80 1.33
N THR A 170 11.91 20.10 0.94
CA THR A 170 10.72 19.83 1.74
C THR A 170 10.51 18.33 1.91
N ILE A 171 10.70 17.52 0.85
CA ILE A 171 10.63 16.05 0.92
C ILE A 171 11.65 15.52 1.93
N ALA A 172 12.90 15.97 1.87
CA ALA A 172 13.95 15.54 2.80
C ALA A 172 13.57 15.82 4.26
N ARG A 173 12.96 16.98 4.53
CA ARG A 173 12.45 17.35 5.86
C ARG A 173 11.31 16.43 6.32
N ILE A 174 10.34 16.12 5.45
CA ILE A 174 9.23 15.22 5.78
C ILE A 174 9.74 13.81 6.09
N GLU A 175 10.67 13.30 5.27
CA GLU A 175 11.31 11.99 5.49
C GLU A 175 12.05 11.95 6.84
N ALA A 176 12.80 13.00 7.17
CA ALA A 176 13.51 13.10 8.45
C ALA A 176 12.57 13.19 9.65
N LEU A 177 11.42 13.87 9.48
CA LEU A 177 10.40 13.99 10.52
C LEU A 177 9.70 12.66 10.80
N ALA A 178 9.55 11.80 9.80
CA ALA A 178 8.93 10.47 9.86
C ALA A 178 7.64 10.45 10.71
N TRP A 179 6.75 11.40 10.46
CA TRP A 179 5.53 11.63 11.26
C TRP A 179 4.63 10.39 11.39
N TRP A 180 4.69 9.48 10.46
CA TRP A 180 3.95 8.20 10.48
C TRP A 180 4.41 7.25 11.60
N ASP A 181 5.55 7.51 12.23
CA ASP A 181 6.08 6.74 13.36
C ASP A 181 5.81 7.40 14.71
N TRP A 182 5.13 8.53 14.74
CA TRP A 182 4.82 9.24 15.98
C TRP A 182 3.91 8.43 16.90
N PRO A 183 4.10 8.58 18.22
CA PRO A 183 3.14 8.10 19.21
C PRO A 183 1.75 8.68 18.95
N LEU A 184 0.71 7.93 19.30
CA LEU A 184 -0.68 8.28 18.99
C LEU A 184 -1.09 9.64 19.57
N ASP A 185 -0.62 9.99 20.78
CA ASP A 185 -0.88 11.29 21.40
C ASP A 185 -0.30 12.43 20.58
N ARG A 186 0.97 12.32 20.18
CA ARG A 186 1.64 13.32 19.34
C ARG A 186 0.94 13.49 18.00
N LEU A 187 0.55 12.38 17.38
CA LEU A 187 -0.21 12.40 16.13
C LEU A 187 -1.54 13.14 16.31
N ALA A 188 -2.29 12.83 17.37
CA ALA A 188 -3.56 13.48 17.65
C ALA A 188 -3.42 14.99 17.90
N ASP A 189 -2.35 15.42 18.59
CA ASP A 189 -2.07 16.82 18.81
C ASP A 189 -1.68 17.56 17.52
N ALA A 190 -1.10 16.85 16.55
CA ALA A 190 -0.69 17.43 15.27
C ALA A 190 -1.83 17.56 14.25
N VAL A 191 -2.91 16.78 14.37
CA VAL A 191 -4.01 16.77 13.39
C VAL A 191 -4.59 18.15 13.09
N PRO A 192 -4.88 19.04 14.08
CA PRO A 192 -5.36 20.38 13.79
C PRO A 192 -4.37 21.21 12.95
N ASP A 193 -3.07 21.04 13.18
CA ASP A 193 -2.02 21.71 12.42
C ASP A 193 -1.90 21.14 10.99
N MET A 194 -2.03 19.82 10.82
CA MET A 194 -2.09 19.18 9.49
C MET A 194 -3.26 19.72 8.66
N GLN A 195 -4.36 20.11 9.29
CA GLN A 195 -5.55 20.63 8.63
C GLN A 195 -5.45 22.10 8.23
N SER A 196 -4.65 22.90 8.93
CA SER A 196 -4.69 24.37 8.84
C SER A 196 -3.40 25.03 8.41
N MET A 197 -2.25 24.36 8.51
CA MET A 197 -0.94 24.94 8.19
C MET A 197 -0.49 24.63 6.77
N THR A 198 0.37 25.50 6.22
CA THR A 198 1.19 25.13 5.06
C THR A 198 2.20 24.08 5.49
N ILE A 199 2.74 23.33 4.52
CA ILE A 199 3.72 22.27 4.82
C ILE A 199 4.97 22.83 5.50
N GLU A 200 5.44 24.01 5.09
CA GLU A 200 6.62 24.67 5.66
C GLU A 200 6.36 25.07 7.12
N ALA A 201 5.24 25.71 7.42
CA ALA A 201 4.87 26.09 8.78
C ALA A 201 4.67 24.87 9.68
N PHE A 202 4.13 23.76 9.14
CA PHE A 202 3.99 22.51 9.86
C PHE A 202 5.36 21.93 10.22
N LEU A 203 6.28 21.84 9.25
CA LEU A 203 7.63 21.34 9.48
C LEU A 203 8.38 22.19 10.50
N ASP A 204 8.38 23.53 10.35
CA ASP A 204 9.02 24.45 11.30
C ASP A 204 8.52 24.27 12.73
N ARG A 205 7.22 23.99 12.89
CA ARG A 205 6.61 23.75 14.20
C ARG A 205 6.97 22.40 14.82
N TRP A 206 7.08 21.34 14.02
CA TRP A 206 7.12 19.97 14.52
C TRP A 206 8.49 19.30 14.47
N GLU A 207 9.46 19.80 13.69
CA GLU A 207 10.84 19.27 13.63
C GLU A 207 11.60 19.43 14.95
N GLY A 208 11.41 20.55 15.67
CA GLY A 208 12.11 20.83 16.92
C GLY A 208 11.50 20.23 18.18
N ARG A 209 10.34 19.54 18.07
CA ARG A 209 9.66 18.93 19.20
C ARG A 209 10.09 17.46 19.31
N ALA A 210 11.15 17.22 20.11
CA ALA A 210 11.47 15.86 20.54
C ALA A 210 10.24 15.21 21.21
N GLY A 211 9.97 13.94 20.90
CA GLY A 211 8.88 13.18 21.50
C GLY A 211 9.16 12.78 22.94
#